data_3bec52a3264b6423e880ca5d76a410c8
#
_entry.id   3bec52a3264b6423e880ca5d76a410c8
#
_cell.length_a   1.000
_cell.length_b   1.000
_cell.length_c   1.000
_cell.angle_alpha   90.00
_cell.angle_beta   90.00
_cell.angle_gamma   90.00
#
_symmetry.space_group_name_H-M   'P 1'
#
loop_
_entity.id
_entity.type
_entity.pdbx_description
1 polymer ?
#
loop_
_entity_poly.entity_id
_entity_poly.type
_entity_poly.pdbx_seq_one_letter_code
_entity_poly.pdbx_strand_id
1 'polypeptide(L)'
;MKPRLSLQGSPLQHASRGLAFTATLALAGCMVGPKYKLPSVPTAPAFKELSPNADSSAFKDNVDWQTAQPQDTIPRGDWWTLFHDDGLNALEPQVADANQTLKIADANLRAARANLRIQNANRYPTLGLNPFLGGERDSANQPYFNVNSANNGEGDLELPLQLNYEVDLWGAVRRNVTAAREQSQAAAADLQTALLSLQAEVAMDYFELRAADAQQKLLNDTVAQYAEAVRITNDRYLGGVAVKSDLTQAQTQLQDAKVQAEDVAIARAQYEHAIAILIGKPPASFSLPPAPLPLSV
;
A
#
# COMPACT_ATOMS: atom_id res chain seq x y z
N MET A 1 75.64 45.87 14.62
CA MET A 1 74.44 46.09 13.70
C MET A 1 74.41 45.03 12.66
N LYS A 2 73.45 44.12 12.76
CA LYS A 2 73.18 43.07 11.73
C LYS A 2 71.87 43.41 11.01
N PRO A 3 71.84 43.44 9.67
CA PRO A 3 70.57 43.69 8.96
C PRO A 3 69.66 42.41 8.96
N ARG A 4 68.40 42.61 9.24
CA ARG A 4 67.36 41.59 9.09
C ARG A 4 67.00 41.53 7.60
N LEU A 5 67.19 40.34 6.99
CA LEU A 5 66.61 40.03 5.67
C LEU A 5 65.12 39.76 5.84
N SER A 6 64.28 40.59 5.23
CA SER A 6 62.85 40.33 5.06
C SER A 6 62.65 39.38 3.87
N LEU A 7 62.19 38.18 4.11
CA LEU A 7 61.77 37.26 3.05
C LEU A 7 60.38 37.73 2.50
N GLN A 8 60.40 38.50 1.43
CA GLN A 8 59.20 38.77 0.63
C GLN A 8 58.88 37.50 -0.18
N GLY A 9 57.79 36.85 0.13
CA GLY A 9 57.28 35.71 -0.64
C GLY A 9 56.97 36.17 -2.09
N SER A 10 57.45 35.40 -3.06
CA SER A 10 57.26 35.70 -4.52
C SER A 10 55.76 35.65 -4.90
N PRO A 11 55.32 36.53 -5.82
CA PRO A 11 53.92 36.60 -6.29
C PRO A 11 53.39 35.29 -6.88
N LEU A 12 54.28 34.40 -7.35
CA LEU A 12 53.97 33.04 -7.86
C LEU A 12 53.48 32.10 -6.78
N GLN A 13 53.91 32.26 -5.50
CA GLN A 13 53.45 31.43 -4.35
C GLN A 13 52.05 31.83 -3.91
N HIS A 14 51.63 33.08 -4.08
CA HIS A 14 50.27 33.49 -3.76
C HIS A 14 49.27 33.08 -4.88
N ALA A 15 49.70 33.09 -6.14
CA ALA A 15 48.90 32.63 -7.27
C ALA A 15 48.67 31.10 -7.22
N SER A 16 49.67 30.29 -6.86
CA SER A 16 49.51 28.85 -6.72
C SER A 16 48.64 28.46 -5.53
N ARG A 17 48.70 29.21 -4.42
CA ARG A 17 47.82 29.01 -3.25
C ARG A 17 46.36 29.41 -3.56
N GLY A 18 46.15 30.46 -4.28
CA GLY A 18 44.81 30.86 -4.75
C GLY A 18 44.20 29.85 -5.70
N LEU A 19 44.97 29.32 -6.64
CA LEU A 19 44.50 28.28 -7.58
C LEU A 19 44.20 26.94 -6.89
N ALA A 20 45.00 26.54 -5.88
CA ALA A 20 44.77 25.35 -5.05
C ALA A 20 43.51 25.50 -4.18
N PHE A 21 43.24 26.69 -3.63
CA PHE A 21 42.04 26.93 -2.83
C PHE A 21 40.76 26.98 -3.64
N THR A 22 40.78 27.53 -4.85
CA THR A 22 39.65 27.51 -5.80
C THR A 22 39.41 26.09 -6.32
N ALA A 23 40.44 25.30 -6.58
CA ALA A 23 40.30 23.91 -6.99
C ALA A 23 39.70 23.02 -5.87
N THR A 24 40.08 23.24 -4.60
CA THR A 24 39.48 22.52 -3.45
C THR A 24 38.02 22.92 -3.18
N LEU A 25 37.63 24.18 -3.40
CA LEU A 25 36.22 24.57 -3.33
C LEU A 25 35.37 23.97 -4.48
N ALA A 26 35.95 23.83 -5.66
CA ALA A 26 35.27 23.20 -6.82
C ALA A 26 35.09 21.69 -6.63
N LEU A 27 36.00 21.01 -5.91
CA LEU A 27 35.96 19.60 -5.59
C LEU A 27 35.01 19.26 -4.40
N ALA A 28 34.60 20.25 -3.61
CA ALA A 28 33.52 20.09 -2.66
C ALA A 28 32.18 20.02 -3.42
N GLY A 29 32.03 19.01 -4.27
CA GLY A 29 30.82 18.71 -5.03
C GLY A 29 29.61 18.53 -4.10
N CYS A 30 29.07 19.64 -3.61
CA CYS A 30 27.88 19.64 -2.81
C CYS A 30 26.73 19.09 -3.66
N MET A 31 26.22 17.95 -3.28
CA MET A 31 24.97 17.41 -3.83
C MET A 31 23.87 18.44 -3.59
N VAL A 32 23.53 19.20 -4.64
CA VAL A 32 22.61 20.34 -4.56
C VAL A 32 21.18 19.85 -4.34
N GLY A 33 20.47 20.38 -3.35
CA GLY A 33 19.06 20.12 -3.12
C GLY A 33 18.74 19.79 -1.65
N PRO A 34 17.47 19.85 -1.24
CA PRO A 34 17.03 19.59 0.13
C PRO A 34 17.24 18.11 0.50
N LYS A 35 17.57 17.88 1.77
CA LYS A 35 17.52 16.54 2.37
C LYS A 35 16.09 16.28 2.82
N TYR A 36 15.62 15.06 2.62
CA TYR A 36 14.33 14.63 3.17
C TYR A 36 14.34 14.81 4.70
N LYS A 37 13.28 15.41 5.21
CA LYS A 37 12.99 15.50 6.63
C LYS A 37 11.59 14.96 6.85
N LEU A 38 11.44 14.08 7.82
CA LEU A 38 10.13 13.57 8.22
C LEU A 38 9.25 14.76 8.62
N PRO A 39 8.08 14.96 7.99
CA PRO A 39 7.16 16.03 8.39
C PRO A 39 6.63 15.75 9.80
N SER A 40 6.59 16.79 10.66
CA SER A 40 5.89 16.71 11.93
C SER A 40 4.40 16.91 11.71
N VAL A 41 3.60 16.00 12.26
CA VAL A 41 2.14 16.17 12.27
C VAL A 41 1.77 16.84 13.58
N PRO A 42 1.12 18.04 13.57
CA PRO A 42 0.62 18.64 14.79
C PRO A 42 -0.51 17.76 15.34
N THR A 43 -0.32 17.22 16.51
CA THR A 43 -1.35 16.50 17.25
C THR A 43 -2.10 17.45 18.18
N ALA A 44 -3.41 17.34 18.25
CA ALA A 44 -4.19 18.10 19.21
C ALA A 44 -3.77 17.69 20.63
N PRO A 45 -3.61 18.67 21.57
CA PRO A 45 -3.13 18.39 22.92
C PRO A 45 -4.14 17.61 23.76
N ALA A 46 -5.42 17.59 23.37
CA ALA A 46 -6.49 16.86 24.04
C ALA A 46 -7.61 16.51 23.08
N PHE A 47 -8.41 15.50 23.39
CA PHE A 47 -9.65 15.21 22.68
C PHE A 47 -10.68 16.31 22.93
N LYS A 48 -11.43 16.68 21.89
CA LYS A 48 -12.44 17.74 21.93
C LYS A 48 -13.55 17.46 22.95
N GLU A 49 -13.91 16.20 23.10
CA GLU A 49 -14.97 15.70 23.98
C GLU A 49 -14.54 15.61 25.45
N LEU A 50 -13.22 15.66 25.72
CA LEU A 50 -12.75 15.79 27.09
C LEU A 50 -12.97 17.23 27.55
N SER A 51 -14.04 17.44 28.34
CA SER A 51 -14.24 18.71 29.02
C SER A 51 -12.99 19.04 29.85
N PRO A 52 -12.51 20.31 29.87
CA PRO A 52 -11.36 20.71 30.68
C PRO A 52 -11.53 20.40 32.18
N ASN A 53 -12.77 20.17 32.61
CA ASN A 53 -13.15 19.76 33.96
C ASN A 53 -13.66 18.32 34.04
N ALA A 54 -13.47 17.49 33.00
CA ALA A 54 -13.78 16.07 33.08
C ALA A 54 -12.86 15.49 34.16
N ASP A 55 -13.45 15.29 35.33
CA ASP A 55 -12.76 14.74 36.48
C ASP A 55 -12.32 13.33 36.08
N SER A 56 -11.02 13.13 35.93
CA SER A 56 -10.44 11.81 35.65
C SER A 56 -10.82 10.78 36.74
N SER A 57 -11.44 11.24 37.83
CA SER A 57 -11.97 10.38 38.90
C SER A 57 -13.10 9.47 38.40
N ALA A 58 -13.92 9.91 37.43
CA ALA A 58 -14.99 9.06 36.88
C ALA A 58 -14.49 7.79 36.19
N PHE A 59 -13.22 7.78 35.80
CA PHE A 59 -12.57 6.61 35.16
C PHE A 59 -11.63 5.88 36.13
N LYS A 60 -11.29 6.47 37.28
CA LYS A 60 -10.36 5.89 38.27
C LYS A 60 -10.98 4.73 39.08
N ASP A 61 -12.29 4.72 39.20
CA ASP A 61 -13.00 3.67 39.96
C ASP A 61 -13.31 2.46 39.09
N ASN A 62 -13.04 2.49 37.78
CA ASN A 62 -13.26 1.37 36.88
C ASN A 62 -11.92 0.63 36.70
N VAL A 63 -11.79 -0.48 37.39
CA VAL A 63 -10.57 -1.31 37.49
C VAL A 63 -10.06 -1.79 36.13
N ASP A 64 -10.95 -1.78 35.11
CA ASP A 64 -10.68 -2.27 33.78
C ASP A 64 -10.07 -1.22 32.82
N TRP A 65 -10.02 0.07 33.23
CA TRP A 65 -9.46 1.14 32.41
C TRP A 65 -7.98 1.35 32.70
N GLN A 66 -7.15 1.20 31.67
CA GLN A 66 -5.71 1.52 31.74
C GLN A 66 -5.38 2.71 30.84
N THR A 67 -4.36 3.46 31.25
CA THR A 67 -3.84 4.55 30.40
C THR A 67 -3.28 3.97 29.12
N ALA A 68 -3.78 4.41 27.95
CA ALA A 68 -3.28 3.98 26.67
C ALA A 68 -1.78 4.32 26.53
N GLN A 69 -1.00 3.31 26.14
CA GLN A 69 0.43 3.49 25.81
C GLN A 69 0.57 3.31 24.29
N PRO A 70 0.70 4.41 23.53
CA PRO A 70 0.89 4.32 22.07
C PRO A 70 2.17 3.53 21.75
N GLN A 71 2.04 2.55 20.86
CA GLN A 71 3.13 1.67 20.43
C GLN A 71 3.24 1.65 18.90
N ASP A 72 3.31 2.82 18.30
CA ASP A 72 3.28 2.98 16.83
C ASP A 72 4.47 2.34 16.12
N THR A 73 5.55 2.06 16.85
CA THR A 73 6.77 1.43 16.34
C THR A 73 6.74 -0.09 16.34
N ILE A 74 5.76 -0.71 17.01
CA ILE A 74 5.64 -2.17 17.06
C ILE A 74 4.98 -2.65 15.77
N PRO A 75 5.56 -3.65 15.07
CA PRO A 75 4.88 -4.32 13.96
C PRO A 75 3.56 -4.88 14.45
N ARG A 76 2.48 -4.62 13.72
CA ARG A 76 1.12 -5.01 14.14
C ARG A 76 0.92 -6.51 14.18
N GLY A 77 1.76 -7.27 13.45
CA GLY A 77 1.75 -8.74 13.48
C GLY A 77 0.35 -9.32 13.27
N ASP A 78 0.06 -10.37 14.00
CA ASP A 78 -1.24 -11.07 13.96
C ASP A 78 -2.25 -10.41 14.93
N TRP A 79 -2.52 -9.10 14.71
CA TRP A 79 -3.35 -8.26 15.60
C TRP A 79 -4.77 -8.81 15.80
N TRP A 80 -5.33 -9.56 14.82
CA TRP A 80 -6.66 -10.17 14.90
C TRP A 80 -6.77 -11.27 15.99
N THR A 81 -5.65 -11.77 16.46
CA THR A 81 -5.63 -12.75 17.57
C THR A 81 -6.17 -12.18 18.88
N LEU A 82 -6.24 -10.85 19.00
CA LEU A 82 -6.87 -10.16 20.14
C LEU A 82 -8.36 -10.52 20.31
N PHE A 83 -9.02 -10.91 19.24
CA PHE A 83 -10.44 -11.29 19.28
C PHE A 83 -10.68 -12.72 19.76
N HIS A 84 -9.63 -13.51 19.93
CA HIS A 84 -9.71 -14.91 20.40
C HIS A 84 -10.72 -15.77 19.61
N ASP A 85 -10.85 -15.52 18.30
CA ASP A 85 -11.77 -16.21 17.40
C ASP A 85 -11.00 -17.12 16.43
N ASP A 86 -11.22 -18.46 16.55
CA ASP A 86 -10.52 -19.43 15.71
C ASP A 86 -10.93 -19.34 14.23
N GLY A 87 -12.17 -18.92 13.95
CA GLY A 87 -12.67 -18.73 12.59
C GLY A 87 -11.94 -17.57 11.88
N LEU A 88 -11.81 -16.43 12.56
CA LEU A 88 -11.05 -15.29 12.08
C LEU A 88 -9.56 -15.64 11.93
N ASN A 89 -8.98 -16.29 12.95
CA ASN A 89 -7.58 -16.72 12.92
C ASN A 89 -7.25 -17.65 11.74
N ALA A 90 -8.23 -18.44 11.28
CA ALA A 90 -8.05 -19.31 10.12
C ALA A 90 -8.19 -18.59 8.77
N LEU A 91 -8.87 -17.44 8.70
CA LEU A 91 -9.11 -16.69 7.47
C LEU A 91 -7.98 -15.70 7.17
N GLU A 92 -7.51 -14.96 8.16
CA GLU A 92 -6.56 -13.87 8.02
C GLU A 92 -5.26 -14.23 7.29
N PRO A 93 -4.58 -15.35 7.57
CA PRO A 93 -3.37 -15.72 6.85
C PRO A 93 -3.59 -15.93 5.34
N GLN A 94 -4.81 -16.37 4.94
CA GLN A 94 -5.13 -16.61 3.53
C GLN A 94 -5.14 -15.32 2.71
N VAL A 95 -5.36 -14.15 3.33
CA VAL A 95 -5.29 -12.84 2.67
C VAL A 95 -3.89 -12.60 2.10
N ALA A 96 -2.86 -12.84 2.92
CA ALA A 96 -1.47 -12.63 2.52
C ALA A 96 -1.06 -13.53 1.33
N ASP A 97 -1.58 -14.76 1.29
CA ASP A 97 -1.17 -15.76 0.31
C ASP A 97 -1.92 -15.63 -1.03
N ALA A 98 -3.21 -15.32 -0.98
CA ALA A 98 -4.08 -15.51 -2.13
C ALA A 98 -4.68 -14.22 -2.71
N ASN A 99 -4.72 -13.12 -1.95
CA ASN A 99 -5.37 -11.88 -2.37
C ASN A 99 -4.70 -11.28 -3.63
N GLN A 100 -5.51 -10.97 -4.67
CA GLN A 100 -4.99 -10.48 -5.94
C GLN A 100 -4.52 -9.01 -5.85
N THR A 101 -5.18 -8.19 -5.04
CA THR A 101 -4.79 -6.79 -4.82
C THR A 101 -3.41 -6.73 -4.14
N LEU A 102 -3.15 -7.61 -3.19
CA LEU A 102 -1.85 -7.71 -2.54
C LEU A 102 -0.76 -8.17 -3.52
N LYS A 103 -1.06 -9.10 -4.44
CA LYS A 103 -0.13 -9.51 -5.50
C LYS A 103 0.21 -8.37 -6.46
N ILE A 104 -0.74 -7.48 -6.74
CA ILE A 104 -0.49 -6.25 -7.52
C ILE A 104 0.46 -5.32 -6.76
N ALA A 105 0.23 -5.09 -5.47
CA ALA A 105 1.10 -4.26 -4.64
C ALA A 105 2.54 -4.83 -4.57
N ASP A 106 2.70 -6.15 -4.42
CA ASP A 106 4.01 -6.82 -4.48
C ASP A 106 4.69 -6.68 -5.85
N ALA A 107 3.94 -6.80 -6.94
CA ALA A 107 4.46 -6.57 -8.29
C ALA A 107 4.95 -5.12 -8.47
N ASN A 108 4.22 -4.15 -7.94
CA ASN A 108 4.61 -2.74 -7.95
C ASN A 108 5.90 -2.50 -7.15
N LEU A 109 6.04 -3.13 -5.98
CA LEU A 109 7.28 -3.09 -5.20
C LEU A 109 8.47 -3.68 -5.98
N ARG A 110 8.26 -4.83 -6.64
CA ARG A 110 9.30 -5.44 -7.50
C ARG A 110 9.68 -4.51 -8.67
N ALA A 111 8.72 -3.85 -9.29
CA ALA A 111 8.97 -2.87 -10.35
C ALA A 111 9.77 -1.66 -9.84
N ALA A 112 9.42 -1.11 -8.67
CA ALA A 112 10.16 -0.01 -8.05
C ALA A 112 11.60 -0.41 -7.70
N ARG A 113 11.82 -1.62 -7.19
CA ARG A 113 13.17 -2.16 -6.93
C ARG A 113 13.97 -2.37 -8.23
N ALA A 114 13.33 -2.80 -9.31
CA ALA A 114 13.99 -2.92 -10.62
C ALA A 114 14.39 -1.54 -11.17
N ASN A 115 13.52 -0.53 -11.04
CA ASN A 115 13.85 0.84 -11.42
C ASN A 115 15.03 1.40 -10.61
N LEU A 116 15.09 1.14 -9.30
CA LEU A 116 16.25 1.50 -8.47
C LEU A 116 17.56 0.89 -9.03
N ARG A 117 17.54 -0.38 -9.48
CA ARG A 117 18.70 -1.02 -10.08
C ARG A 117 19.09 -0.34 -11.40
N ILE A 118 18.10 0.04 -12.23
CA ILE A 118 18.34 0.76 -13.49
C ILE A 118 19.00 2.11 -13.20
N GLN A 119 18.43 2.90 -12.26
CA GLN A 119 19.03 4.19 -11.90
C GLN A 119 20.43 4.03 -11.30
N ASN A 120 20.66 2.99 -10.53
CA ASN A 120 21.99 2.71 -9.97
C ASN A 120 23.03 2.29 -11.03
N ALA A 121 22.60 1.67 -12.14
CA ALA A 121 23.47 1.31 -13.25
C ALA A 121 24.06 2.57 -13.94
N ASN A 122 23.34 3.70 -13.94
CA ASN A 122 23.82 4.96 -14.50
C ASN A 122 25.05 5.55 -13.75
N ARG A 123 25.45 4.96 -12.61
CA ARG A 123 26.68 5.32 -11.89
C ARG A 123 27.94 4.72 -12.50
N TYR A 124 27.78 3.78 -13.42
CA TYR A 124 28.86 3.01 -14.02
C TYR A 124 28.94 3.28 -15.53
N PRO A 125 30.13 3.18 -16.13
CA PRO A 125 30.26 3.23 -17.58
C PRO A 125 29.44 2.14 -18.26
N THR A 126 28.85 2.48 -19.39
CA THR A 126 28.21 1.50 -20.27
C THR A 126 29.13 1.17 -21.43
N LEU A 127 29.28 -0.12 -21.70
CA LEU A 127 30.06 -0.63 -22.80
C LEU A 127 29.10 -1.21 -23.83
N GLY A 128 29.12 -0.65 -25.04
CA GLY A 128 28.35 -1.13 -26.19
C GLY A 128 29.25 -1.72 -27.26
N LEU A 129 28.81 -2.79 -27.90
CA LEU A 129 29.38 -3.35 -29.09
C LEU A 129 28.30 -3.39 -30.17
N ASN A 130 28.49 -2.65 -31.26
CA ASN A 130 27.52 -2.56 -32.34
C ASN A 130 28.16 -3.03 -33.66
N PRO A 131 28.30 -4.34 -33.87
CA PRO A 131 28.89 -4.86 -35.11
C PRO A 131 28.04 -4.42 -36.30
N PHE A 132 28.73 -3.91 -37.30
CA PHE A 132 28.13 -3.49 -38.57
C PHE A 132 28.83 -4.29 -39.69
N LEU A 133 28.01 -4.83 -40.57
CA LEU A 133 28.44 -5.46 -41.81
C LEU A 133 27.68 -4.80 -42.96
N GLY A 134 28.39 -4.16 -43.81
CA GLY A 134 27.80 -3.43 -44.94
C GLY A 134 28.66 -3.54 -46.18
N GLY A 135 28.14 -2.98 -47.26
CA GLY A 135 28.89 -2.75 -48.48
C GLY A 135 28.76 -1.28 -48.89
N GLU A 136 29.86 -0.61 -49.14
CA GLU A 136 29.85 0.77 -49.59
C GLU A 136 30.42 0.87 -51.02
N ARG A 137 29.82 1.77 -51.77
CA ARG A 137 30.32 2.11 -53.11
C ARG A 137 30.29 3.62 -53.22
N ASP A 138 31.46 4.20 -53.36
CA ASP A 138 31.61 5.61 -53.57
C ASP A 138 31.10 6.06 -54.93
N SER A 139 30.47 7.23 -54.97
CA SER A 139 29.99 7.84 -56.20
C SER A 139 31.21 8.36 -56.99
N ALA A 140 31.31 7.96 -58.26
CA ALA A 140 32.32 8.55 -59.18
C ALA A 140 32.15 10.05 -59.41
N ASN A 141 31.01 10.62 -59.05
CA ASN A 141 30.69 12.05 -59.23
C ASN A 141 30.89 12.88 -57.94
N GLN A 142 31.47 12.29 -56.88
CA GLN A 142 31.77 13.09 -55.70
C GLN A 142 32.95 14.01 -55.91
N PRO A 143 33.01 15.19 -55.31
CA PRO A 143 34.15 16.10 -55.37
C PRO A 143 35.45 15.42 -54.90
N TYR A 144 36.54 15.63 -55.60
CA TYR A 144 37.87 15.02 -55.28
C TYR A 144 37.96 13.52 -55.42
N PHE A 145 37.03 12.88 -56.16
CA PHE A 145 37.10 11.43 -56.44
C PHE A 145 38.39 11.10 -57.21
N ASN A 146 39.14 10.12 -56.69
CA ASN A 146 40.33 9.62 -57.35
C ASN A 146 39.94 8.47 -58.28
N VAL A 147 40.11 8.67 -59.61
CA VAL A 147 39.77 7.69 -60.64
C VAL A 147 40.56 6.38 -60.55
N ASN A 148 41.66 6.35 -59.80
CA ASN A 148 42.43 5.12 -59.53
C ASN A 148 41.87 4.32 -58.34
N SER A 149 40.95 4.89 -57.57
CA SER A 149 40.21 4.11 -56.57
C SER A 149 39.19 3.27 -57.33
N ALA A 150 39.35 1.98 -57.34
CA ALA A 150 38.46 1.06 -58.04
C ALA A 150 37.03 1.23 -57.47
N ASN A 151 36.10 1.70 -58.30
CA ASN A 151 34.70 1.88 -57.95
C ASN A 151 33.94 0.54 -57.87
N ASN A 152 34.54 -0.44 -57.26
CA ASN A 152 34.08 -1.81 -57.17
C ASN A 152 33.48 -2.09 -55.78
N GLY A 153 32.60 -1.42 -55.27
CA GLY A 153 31.97 -1.69 -53.98
C GLY A 153 32.86 -2.47 -52.99
N GLU A 154 33.19 -1.93 -51.89
CA GLU A 154 33.98 -2.55 -50.86
C GLU A 154 33.09 -3.10 -49.74
N GLY A 155 33.43 -4.24 -49.18
CA GLY A 155 32.75 -4.78 -47.97
C GLY A 155 33.34 -4.08 -46.75
N ASP A 156 32.46 -3.54 -45.94
CA ASP A 156 32.81 -2.87 -44.69
C ASP A 156 32.38 -3.74 -43.49
N LEU A 157 33.32 -4.07 -42.63
CA LEU A 157 33.10 -4.78 -41.38
C LEU A 157 33.63 -3.91 -40.23
N GLU A 158 32.74 -3.34 -39.48
CA GLU A 158 33.10 -2.55 -38.31
C GLU A 158 32.72 -3.28 -37.01
N LEU A 159 33.62 -3.23 -36.04
CA LEU A 159 33.41 -3.73 -34.69
C LEU A 159 33.67 -2.58 -33.68
N PRO A 160 32.80 -1.55 -33.67
CA PRO A 160 33.00 -0.42 -32.77
C PRO A 160 32.73 -0.86 -31.33
N LEU A 161 33.69 -0.59 -30.45
CA LEU A 161 33.58 -0.66 -29.03
C LEU A 161 33.31 0.76 -28.51
N GLN A 162 32.13 0.96 -27.95
CA GLN A 162 31.70 2.27 -27.47
C GLN A 162 31.63 2.27 -25.95
N LEU A 163 32.38 3.17 -25.29
CA LEU A 163 32.33 3.43 -23.86
C LEU A 163 31.63 4.77 -23.61
N ASN A 164 30.51 4.74 -22.87
CA ASN A 164 29.82 5.93 -22.46
C ASN A 164 29.85 6.05 -20.93
N TYR A 165 30.29 7.19 -20.43
CA TYR A 165 30.30 7.48 -18.99
C TYR A 165 30.05 8.97 -18.75
N GLU A 166 29.11 9.26 -17.84
CA GLU A 166 28.83 10.61 -17.37
C GLU A 166 29.40 10.81 -15.97
N VAL A 167 30.35 11.72 -15.85
CA VAL A 167 30.97 12.07 -14.55
C VAL A 167 29.98 12.93 -13.75
N ASP A 168 29.48 12.39 -12.64
CA ASP A 168 28.46 13.05 -11.78
C ASP A 168 29.07 14.09 -10.84
N LEU A 169 29.53 15.21 -11.42
CA LEU A 169 30.18 16.31 -10.68
C LEU A 169 29.19 16.99 -9.73
N TRP A 170 27.96 17.23 -10.19
CA TRP A 170 26.94 17.96 -9.45
C TRP A 170 25.96 17.07 -8.66
N GLY A 171 26.09 15.77 -8.73
CA GLY A 171 25.29 14.82 -8.01
C GLY A 171 23.92 14.53 -8.64
N ALA A 172 23.71 14.80 -9.92
CA ALA A 172 22.45 14.52 -10.62
C ALA A 172 22.13 13.01 -10.61
N VAL A 173 23.10 12.17 -10.99
CA VAL A 173 22.94 10.70 -11.00
C VAL A 173 22.71 10.19 -9.57
N ARG A 174 23.50 10.67 -8.60
CA ARG A 174 23.32 10.31 -7.19
C ARG A 174 21.93 10.69 -6.65
N ARG A 175 21.38 11.84 -7.06
CA ARG A 175 20.03 12.28 -6.70
C ARG A 175 18.96 11.38 -7.30
N ASN A 176 19.09 11.02 -8.56
CA ASN A 176 18.16 10.10 -9.22
C ASN A 176 18.14 8.73 -8.53
N VAL A 177 19.29 8.20 -8.12
CA VAL A 177 19.37 6.96 -7.35
C VAL A 177 18.72 7.12 -5.98
N THR A 178 18.90 8.26 -5.30
CA THR A 178 18.24 8.53 -4.02
C THR A 178 16.73 8.58 -4.20
N ALA A 179 16.22 9.32 -5.18
CA ALA A 179 14.80 9.39 -5.49
C ALA A 179 14.19 8.00 -5.80
N ALA A 180 14.86 7.18 -6.60
CA ALA A 180 14.43 5.82 -6.90
C ALA A 180 14.44 4.90 -5.66
N ARG A 181 15.39 5.12 -4.74
CA ARG A 181 15.43 4.39 -3.45
C ARG A 181 14.24 4.77 -2.57
N GLU A 182 13.97 6.05 -2.44
CA GLU A 182 12.84 6.56 -1.67
C GLU A 182 11.49 6.07 -2.24
N GLN A 183 11.38 6.05 -3.57
CA GLN A 183 10.22 5.47 -4.26
C GLN A 183 10.06 3.97 -3.98
N SER A 184 11.16 3.22 -3.91
CA SER A 184 11.12 1.79 -3.55
C SER A 184 10.72 1.58 -2.09
N GLN A 185 11.11 2.48 -1.18
CA GLN A 185 10.68 2.45 0.23
C GLN A 185 9.20 2.80 0.35
N ALA A 186 8.72 3.80 -0.40
CA ALA A 186 7.30 4.14 -0.46
C ALA A 186 6.46 2.94 -0.94
N ALA A 187 6.85 2.28 -2.03
CA ALA A 187 6.16 1.08 -2.52
C ALA A 187 6.17 -0.08 -1.50
N ALA A 188 7.22 -0.20 -0.68
CA ALA A 188 7.26 -1.18 0.40
C ALA A 188 6.27 -0.83 1.53
N ALA A 189 6.14 0.45 1.88
CA ALA A 189 5.16 0.92 2.85
C ALA A 189 3.72 0.75 2.32
N ASP A 190 3.49 1.03 1.04
CA ASP A 190 2.20 0.83 0.38
C ASP A 190 1.75 -0.63 0.42
N LEU A 191 2.68 -1.58 0.20
CA LEU A 191 2.40 -3.02 0.33
C LEU A 191 1.95 -3.38 1.75
N GLN A 192 2.62 -2.86 2.79
CA GLN A 192 2.23 -3.12 4.18
C GLN A 192 0.89 -2.47 4.53
N THR A 193 0.64 -1.27 4.03
CA THR A 193 -0.65 -0.58 4.21
C THR A 193 -1.79 -1.35 3.53
N ALA A 194 -1.56 -1.84 2.31
CA ALA A 194 -2.54 -2.66 1.59
C ALA A 194 -2.84 -3.97 2.35
N LEU A 195 -1.82 -4.65 2.86
CA LEU A 195 -2.00 -5.87 3.66
C LEU A 195 -2.85 -5.59 4.91
N LEU A 196 -2.49 -4.57 5.69
CA LEU A 196 -3.23 -4.21 6.89
C LEU A 196 -4.69 -3.83 6.60
N SER A 197 -4.93 -3.07 5.51
CA SER A 197 -6.28 -2.67 5.11
C SER A 197 -7.14 -3.88 4.71
N LEU A 198 -6.57 -4.81 3.93
CA LEU A 198 -7.28 -6.01 3.50
C LEU A 198 -7.59 -6.94 4.67
N GLN A 199 -6.67 -7.07 5.62
CA GLN A 199 -6.89 -7.81 6.85
C GLN A 199 -7.98 -7.17 7.71
N ALA A 200 -7.96 -5.84 7.86
CA ALA A 200 -9.02 -5.14 8.58
C ALA A 200 -10.39 -5.31 7.91
N GLU A 201 -10.45 -5.34 6.58
CA GLU A 201 -11.68 -5.57 5.82
C GLU A 201 -12.22 -7.00 6.04
N VAL A 202 -11.34 -8.03 6.03
CA VAL A 202 -11.76 -9.40 6.36
C VAL A 202 -12.31 -9.49 7.78
N ALA A 203 -11.66 -8.85 8.76
CA ALA A 203 -12.15 -8.86 10.14
C ALA A 203 -13.52 -8.15 10.25
N MET A 204 -13.70 -7.01 9.58
CA MET A 204 -14.98 -6.28 9.56
C MET A 204 -16.08 -7.14 8.95
N ASP A 205 -15.87 -7.67 7.73
CA ASP A 205 -16.85 -8.51 7.05
C ASP A 205 -17.18 -9.78 7.85
N TYR A 206 -16.18 -10.35 8.53
CA TYR A 206 -16.38 -11.52 9.40
C TYR A 206 -17.30 -11.20 10.58
N PHE A 207 -17.09 -10.10 11.29
CA PHE A 207 -17.95 -9.73 12.42
C PHE A 207 -19.34 -9.29 11.95
N GLU A 208 -19.47 -8.62 10.83
CA GLU A 208 -20.76 -8.30 10.21
C GLU A 208 -21.53 -9.57 9.82
N LEU A 209 -20.83 -10.56 9.27
CA LEU A 209 -21.42 -11.88 8.97
C LEU A 209 -21.92 -12.56 10.25
N ARG A 210 -21.14 -12.54 11.34
CA ARG A 210 -21.56 -13.10 12.63
C ARG A 210 -22.72 -12.34 13.25
N ALA A 211 -22.77 -11.02 13.10
CA ALA A 211 -23.90 -10.21 13.51
C ALA A 211 -25.17 -10.57 12.70
N ALA A 212 -25.02 -10.76 11.39
CA ALA A 212 -26.12 -11.21 10.53
C ALA A 212 -26.61 -12.62 10.92
N ASP A 213 -25.73 -13.55 11.29
CA ASP A 213 -26.09 -14.88 11.80
C ASP A 213 -26.97 -14.77 13.07
N ALA A 214 -26.58 -13.89 14.01
CA ALA A 214 -27.35 -13.66 15.23
C ALA A 214 -28.71 -13.01 14.95
N GLN A 215 -28.73 -12.01 14.07
CA GLN A 215 -29.96 -11.34 13.65
C GLN A 215 -30.91 -12.28 12.90
N GLN A 216 -30.38 -13.12 12.00
CA GLN A 216 -31.15 -14.12 11.28
C GLN A 216 -31.86 -15.09 12.23
N LYS A 217 -31.13 -15.54 13.24
CA LYS A 217 -31.71 -16.42 14.28
C LYS A 217 -32.86 -15.74 15.01
N LEU A 218 -32.68 -14.48 15.46
CA LEU A 218 -33.73 -13.71 16.13
C LEU A 218 -34.97 -13.53 15.25
N LEU A 219 -34.76 -13.20 13.96
CA LEU A 219 -35.86 -13.01 13.02
C LEU A 219 -36.61 -14.30 12.71
N ASN A 220 -35.91 -15.43 12.59
CA ASN A 220 -36.53 -16.74 12.42
C ASN A 220 -37.40 -17.10 13.62
N ASP A 221 -36.90 -16.86 14.86
CA ASP A 221 -37.68 -17.07 16.08
C ASP A 221 -38.91 -16.13 16.12
N THR A 222 -38.76 -14.88 15.68
CA THR A 222 -39.86 -13.88 15.58
C THR A 222 -40.92 -14.29 14.56
N VAL A 223 -40.50 -14.79 13.38
CA VAL A 223 -41.41 -15.31 12.34
C VAL A 223 -42.23 -16.48 12.90
N ALA A 224 -41.61 -17.39 13.67
CA ALA A 224 -42.32 -18.51 14.30
C ALA A 224 -43.37 -18.05 15.30
N GLN A 225 -43.05 -17.02 16.13
CA GLN A 225 -43.99 -16.42 17.07
C GLN A 225 -45.14 -15.69 16.37
N TYR A 226 -44.89 -14.92 15.34
CA TYR A 226 -45.95 -14.27 14.57
C TYR A 226 -46.81 -15.24 13.79
N ALA A 227 -46.27 -16.35 13.30
CA ALA A 227 -47.07 -17.44 12.70
C ALA A 227 -48.04 -18.02 13.69
N GLU A 228 -47.61 -18.23 14.93
CA GLU A 228 -48.50 -18.72 16.01
C GLU A 228 -49.53 -17.69 16.39
N ALA A 229 -49.19 -16.39 16.46
CA ALA A 229 -50.14 -15.29 16.70
C ALA A 229 -51.21 -15.22 15.61
N VAL A 230 -50.83 -15.38 14.33
CA VAL A 230 -51.78 -15.47 13.20
C VAL A 230 -52.71 -16.67 13.38
N ARG A 231 -52.22 -17.84 13.77
CA ARG A 231 -53.03 -19.02 14.01
C ARG A 231 -54.08 -18.75 15.08
N ILE A 232 -53.65 -18.25 16.23
CA ILE A 232 -54.59 -17.95 17.38
C ILE A 232 -55.61 -16.89 16.96
N THR A 233 -55.20 -15.82 16.23
CA THR A 233 -56.11 -14.77 15.80
C THR A 233 -57.12 -15.29 14.77
N ASN A 234 -56.71 -16.18 13.88
CA ASN A 234 -57.60 -16.84 12.94
C ASN A 234 -58.63 -17.73 13.61
N ASP A 235 -58.23 -18.50 14.63
CA ASP A 235 -59.14 -19.35 15.42
C ASP A 235 -60.21 -18.48 16.15
N ARG A 236 -59.79 -17.33 16.70
CA ARG A 236 -60.70 -16.35 17.33
C ARG A 236 -61.62 -15.71 16.31
N TYR A 237 -61.15 -15.41 15.10
CA TYR A 237 -61.98 -14.87 14.00
C TYR A 237 -63.03 -15.92 13.57
N LEU A 238 -62.64 -17.16 13.36
CA LEU A 238 -63.56 -18.25 13.03
C LEU A 238 -64.61 -18.52 14.12
N GLY A 239 -64.23 -18.31 15.38
CA GLY A 239 -65.14 -18.36 16.53
C GLY A 239 -65.98 -17.13 16.72
N GLY A 240 -65.90 -16.11 15.87
CA GLY A 240 -66.71 -14.87 15.94
C GLY A 240 -66.28 -13.88 17.05
N VAL A 241 -65.11 -14.09 17.68
CA VAL A 241 -64.61 -13.29 18.80
C VAL A 241 -63.65 -12.17 18.33
N ALA A 242 -63.00 -12.31 17.16
CA ALA A 242 -62.12 -11.30 16.58
C ALA A 242 -62.70 -10.77 15.27
N VAL A 243 -62.34 -9.54 14.88
CA VAL A 243 -62.73 -8.95 13.61
C VAL A 243 -61.69 -9.22 12.54
N LYS A 244 -62.11 -9.18 11.24
CA LYS A 244 -61.23 -9.48 10.12
C LYS A 244 -59.97 -8.58 10.05
N SER A 245 -60.11 -7.31 10.50
CA SER A 245 -58.97 -6.37 10.55
C SER A 245 -57.82 -6.90 11.43
N ASP A 246 -58.15 -7.50 12.57
CA ASP A 246 -57.14 -8.03 13.51
C ASP A 246 -56.37 -9.16 12.88
N LEU A 247 -57.06 -10.07 12.16
CA LEU A 247 -56.42 -11.13 11.42
C LEU A 247 -55.53 -10.60 10.31
N THR A 248 -56.00 -9.62 9.53
CA THR A 248 -55.22 -9.02 8.45
C THR A 248 -53.98 -8.30 8.99
N GLN A 249 -54.10 -7.62 10.13
CA GLN A 249 -52.97 -6.96 10.78
C GLN A 249 -51.92 -7.97 11.26
N ALA A 250 -52.32 -9.07 11.89
CA ALA A 250 -51.43 -10.14 12.31
C ALA A 250 -50.74 -10.79 11.12
N GLN A 251 -51.47 -10.99 10.01
CA GLN A 251 -50.87 -11.51 8.77
C GLN A 251 -49.83 -10.54 8.17
N THR A 252 -50.11 -9.24 8.19
CA THR A 252 -49.17 -8.20 7.72
C THR A 252 -47.89 -8.25 8.54
N GLN A 253 -47.99 -8.26 9.89
CA GLN A 253 -46.80 -8.38 10.76
C GLN A 253 -45.96 -9.63 10.49
N LEU A 254 -46.61 -10.76 10.23
CA LEU A 254 -45.90 -11.99 9.85
C LEU A 254 -45.16 -11.82 8.51
N GLN A 255 -45.79 -11.21 7.50
CA GLN A 255 -45.14 -11.01 6.22
C GLN A 255 -43.97 -10.00 6.33
N ASP A 256 -44.12 -8.92 7.09
CA ASP A 256 -43.06 -7.95 7.35
C ASP A 256 -41.85 -8.62 8.03
N ALA A 257 -42.08 -9.47 9.02
CA ALA A 257 -41.00 -10.22 9.68
C ALA A 257 -40.29 -11.19 8.72
N LYS A 258 -41.03 -11.85 7.81
CA LYS A 258 -40.44 -12.72 6.79
C LYS A 258 -39.58 -11.92 5.81
N VAL A 259 -40.05 -10.75 5.35
CA VAL A 259 -39.24 -9.87 4.46
C VAL A 259 -37.94 -9.48 5.16
N GLN A 260 -37.99 -9.07 6.43
CA GLN A 260 -36.78 -8.72 7.18
C GLN A 260 -35.82 -9.91 7.32
N ALA A 261 -36.34 -11.12 7.51
CA ALA A 261 -35.50 -12.32 7.56
C ALA A 261 -34.79 -12.62 6.23
N GLU A 262 -35.48 -12.43 5.10
CA GLU A 262 -34.87 -12.58 3.78
C GLU A 262 -33.81 -11.49 3.48
N ASP A 263 -34.07 -10.24 3.87
CA ASP A 263 -33.12 -9.14 3.70
C ASP A 263 -31.80 -9.41 4.45
N VAL A 264 -31.89 -9.94 5.67
CA VAL A 264 -30.70 -10.32 6.46
C VAL A 264 -29.97 -11.50 5.83
N ALA A 265 -30.70 -12.48 5.28
CA ALA A 265 -30.10 -13.60 4.57
C ALA A 265 -29.30 -13.15 3.34
N ILE A 266 -29.82 -12.16 2.60
CA ILE A 266 -29.12 -11.52 1.46
C ILE A 266 -27.85 -10.82 1.94
N ALA A 267 -27.94 -10.00 2.99
CA ALA A 267 -26.78 -9.28 3.55
C ALA A 267 -25.70 -10.25 4.02
N ARG A 268 -26.09 -11.33 4.72
CA ARG A 268 -25.17 -12.40 5.14
C ARG A 268 -24.42 -13.02 3.96
N ALA A 269 -25.14 -13.33 2.88
CA ALA A 269 -24.52 -13.88 1.66
C ALA A 269 -23.52 -12.90 1.03
N GLN A 270 -23.82 -11.60 1.06
CA GLN A 270 -22.90 -10.57 0.55
C GLN A 270 -21.60 -10.52 1.34
N TYR A 271 -21.65 -10.56 2.68
CA TYR A 271 -20.44 -10.63 3.52
C TYR A 271 -19.65 -11.92 3.28
N GLU A 272 -20.32 -13.05 3.16
CA GLU A 272 -19.66 -14.33 2.84
C GLU A 272 -18.93 -14.28 1.49
N HIS A 273 -19.55 -13.68 0.48
CA HIS A 273 -18.93 -13.49 -0.83
C HIS A 273 -17.77 -12.50 -0.78
N ALA A 274 -17.87 -11.42 -0.01
CA ALA A 274 -16.80 -10.44 0.17
C ALA A 274 -15.56 -11.11 0.81
N ILE A 275 -15.76 -11.86 1.90
CA ILE A 275 -14.68 -12.63 2.53
C ILE A 275 -14.04 -13.59 1.54
N ALA A 276 -14.85 -14.32 0.74
CA ALA A 276 -14.32 -15.25 -0.26
C ALA A 276 -13.38 -14.55 -1.25
N ILE A 277 -13.77 -13.38 -1.75
CA ILE A 277 -12.95 -12.57 -2.68
C ILE A 277 -11.66 -12.11 -2.00
N LEU A 278 -11.74 -11.64 -0.77
CA LEU A 278 -10.59 -11.15 -0.01
C LEU A 278 -9.54 -12.24 0.24
N ILE A 279 -9.98 -13.47 0.50
CA ILE A 279 -9.10 -14.64 0.66
C ILE A 279 -8.77 -15.35 -0.66
N GLY A 280 -9.16 -14.76 -1.81
CA GLY A 280 -8.83 -15.25 -3.14
C GLY A 280 -9.54 -16.54 -3.56
N LYS A 281 -10.72 -16.83 -2.99
CA LYS A 281 -11.54 -17.99 -3.33
C LYS A 281 -12.74 -17.59 -4.16
N PRO A 282 -13.21 -18.45 -5.11
CA PRO A 282 -14.47 -18.22 -5.77
C PRO A 282 -15.63 -18.28 -4.77
N PRO A 283 -16.54 -17.29 -4.73
CA PRO A 283 -17.67 -17.30 -3.79
C PRO A 283 -18.51 -18.58 -3.84
N ALA A 284 -18.70 -19.16 -5.04
CA ALA A 284 -19.47 -20.39 -5.22
C ALA A 284 -18.86 -21.64 -4.54
N SER A 285 -17.58 -21.60 -4.17
CA SER A 285 -16.87 -22.73 -3.52
C SER A 285 -16.50 -22.46 -2.06
N PHE A 286 -16.95 -21.32 -1.54
CA PHE A 286 -16.66 -20.91 -0.17
C PHE A 286 -17.95 -20.80 0.63
N SER A 287 -17.96 -21.33 1.85
CA SER A 287 -19.06 -21.18 2.79
C SER A 287 -18.55 -21.17 4.23
N LEU A 288 -19.13 -20.28 5.02
CA LEU A 288 -18.94 -20.23 6.47
C LEU A 288 -20.23 -20.67 7.16
N PRO A 289 -20.18 -21.72 8.01
CA PRO A 289 -21.36 -22.15 8.74
C PRO A 289 -21.82 -21.03 9.70
N PRO A 290 -23.13 -20.87 9.92
CA PRO A 290 -23.65 -19.96 10.91
C PRO A 290 -23.05 -20.25 12.31
N ALA A 291 -22.63 -19.20 12.99
CA ALA A 291 -22.08 -19.30 14.33
C ALA A 291 -22.50 -18.09 15.17
N PRO A 292 -22.52 -18.21 16.51
CA PRO A 292 -22.85 -17.09 17.37
C PRO A 292 -21.78 -15.98 17.25
N LEU A 293 -22.21 -14.73 17.46
CA LEU A 293 -21.29 -13.61 17.56
C LEU A 293 -20.40 -13.79 18.81
N PRO A 294 -19.06 -13.74 18.71
CA PRO A 294 -18.20 -13.78 19.87
C PRO A 294 -18.43 -12.52 20.71
N LEU A 295 -18.75 -12.70 21.99
CA LEU A 295 -19.08 -11.61 22.93
C LEU A 295 -17.88 -11.15 23.77
N SER A 296 -16.72 -11.77 23.64
CA SER A 296 -15.51 -11.42 24.41
C SER A 296 -14.46 -10.81 23.51
N VAL A 297 -14.20 -9.54 23.70
CA VAL A 297 -13.00 -8.86 23.21
C VAL A 297 -12.07 -8.64 24.38
#